data_dac866c734ab873244185d49aa490779
#
_entry.id   dac866c734ab873244185d49aa490779
#
_cell.length_a   1.000
_cell.length_b   1.000
_cell.length_c   1.000
_cell.angle_alpha   90.00
_cell.angle_beta   90.00
_cell.angle_gamma   90.00
#
_symmetry.space_group_name_H-M   'P 1'
#
loop_
_entity.id
_entity.type
_entity.pdbx_description
1 polymer ?
#
loop_
_entity_poly.entity_id
_entity_poly.type
_entity_poly.pdbx_seq_one_letter_code
_entity_poly.pdbx_strand_id
1 'polypeptide(L)'
;MAANFSATVLILDWPNTATANPSEWDAAMLALADAAQASGHKAIVLATMPECMPAHAISTCIKHGMVPMIGMDECLTALNHAYGIGQAFKANLPPALHISTVHADGCAPLSEADSKQRLAQHGLPIPQGHTCTTLAQAQQTAETLGYPVTLKAVGAELAHKTELGAVKLNLKNPIQVEQAANELFAISDTVLVEQMVQGVVAELIIGVNSDPLFGQYLVLGAGGILVELLQDAQSLLLPLDKTQIKQAVTSLKCAPLLMGYRGHHAADIDAIVDAVMAVLDYSQHAAVYELHINP
;
A
#
# COMPACT_ATOMS: atom_id res chain seq x y z
N MET A 1 -43.30 1.97 7.69
CA MET A 1 -42.00 2.57 7.29
C MET A 1 -41.49 1.77 6.09
N ALA A 2 -41.44 2.36 4.92
CA ALA A 2 -40.79 1.70 3.78
C ALA A 2 -39.30 1.58 4.11
N ALA A 3 -38.81 0.36 4.20
CA ALA A 3 -37.40 0.12 4.38
C ALA A 3 -36.66 0.62 3.11
N ASN A 4 -35.65 1.42 3.29
CA ASN A 4 -34.91 2.05 2.19
C ASN A 4 -33.81 1.07 1.72
N PHE A 5 -34.22 0.09 0.90
CA PHE A 5 -33.30 -0.87 0.30
C PHE A 5 -32.80 -0.36 -1.05
N SER A 6 -31.53 -0.57 -1.34
CA SER A 6 -30.90 -0.19 -2.63
C SER A 6 -31.25 -1.17 -3.75
N ALA A 7 -31.51 -2.42 -3.43
CA ALA A 7 -31.94 -3.48 -4.34
C ALA A 7 -32.69 -4.57 -3.60
N THR A 8 -33.52 -5.32 -4.32
CA THR A 8 -34.21 -6.51 -3.84
C THR A 8 -33.69 -7.72 -4.60
N VAL A 9 -33.31 -8.78 -3.90
CA VAL A 9 -32.87 -10.05 -4.50
C VAL A 9 -33.91 -11.10 -4.23
N LEU A 10 -34.48 -11.67 -5.28
CA LEU A 10 -35.32 -12.85 -5.22
C LEU A 10 -34.47 -14.07 -5.56
N ILE A 11 -34.33 -14.99 -4.62
CA ILE A 11 -33.67 -16.28 -4.87
C ILE A 11 -34.73 -17.21 -5.44
N LEU A 12 -34.49 -17.74 -6.64
CA LEU A 12 -35.45 -18.51 -7.39
C LEU A 12 -34.74 -19.56 -8.24
N ASP A 13 -34.87 -20.82 -7.82
CA ASP A 13 -34.28 -21.97 -8.52
C ASP A 13 -35.36 -22.67 -9.33
N TRP A 14 -35.31 -22.57 -10.66
CA TRP A 14 -36.20 -23.30 -11.54
C TRP A 14 -35.91 -24.79 -11.51
N PRO A 15 -36.95 -25.61 -11.47
CA PRO A 15 -36.74 -27.05 -11.46
C PRO A 15 -36.17 -27.52 -12.80
N ASN A 16 -35.12 -28.34 -12.72
CA ASN A 16 -34.50 -28.96 -13.89
C ASN A 16 -35.04 -30.37 -14.12
N THR A 17 -36.37 -30.53 -14.16
CA THR A 17 -36.99 -31.81 -14.43
C THR A 17 -38.11 -31.68 -15.48
N ALA A 18 -38.19 -32.65 -16.37
CA ALA A 18 -39.22 -32.67 -17.43
C ALA A 18 -40.70 -32.78 -16.89
N THR A 19 -40.84 -33.05 -15.61
CA THR A 19 -42.16 -33.26 -14.96
C THR A 19 -42.63 -32.03 -14.16
N ALA A 20 -41.78 -31.07 -13.89
CA ALA A 20 -42.15 -29.87 -13.14
C ALA A 20 -42.66 -28.78 -14.09
N ASN A 21 -43.76 -28.14 -13.70
CA ASN A 21 -44.32 -27.01 -14.42
C ASN A 21 -43.61 -25.70 -13.93
N PRO A 22 -42.82 -25.02 -14.75
CA PRO A 22 -42.09 -23.83 -14.32
C PRO A 22 -42.95 -22.58 -14.14
N SER A 23 -44.27 -22.64 -14.42
CA SER A 23 -45.15 -21.48 -14.44
C SER A 23 -45.27 -20.74 -13.10
N GLU A 24 -45.09 -21.42 -11.98
CA GLU A 24 -45.11 -20.78 -10.65
C GLU A 24 -43.88 -19.94 -10.41
N TRP A 25 -42.71 -20.39 -10.85
CA TRP A 25 -41.45 -19.64 -10.80
C TRP A 25 -41.51 -18.42 -11.71
N ASP A 26 -42.03 -18.58 -12.92
CA ASP A 26 -42.22 -17.49 -13.87
C ASP A 26 -43.20 -16.45 -13.31
N ALA A 27 -44.30 -16.87 -12.66
CA ALA A 27 -45.23 -15.97 -12.02
C ALA A 27 -44.57 -15.17 -10.87
N ALA A 28 -43.76 -15.81 -10.04
CA ALA A 28 -42.99 -15.13 -8.98
C ALA A 28 -42.01 -14.10 -9.52
N MET A 29 -41.27 -14.46 -10.61
CA MET A 29 -40.38 -13.55 -11.29
C MET A 29 -41.11 -12.32 -11.87
N LEU A 30 -42.25 -12.53 -12.54
CA LEU A 30 -43.04 -11.45 -13.10
C LEU A 30 -43.68 -10.55 -12.03
N ALA A 31 -44.10 -11.11 -10.90
CA ALA A 31 -44.60 -10.33 -9.76
C ALA A 31 -43.49 -9.41 -9.20
N LEU A 32 -42.23 -9.89 -9.14
CA LEU A 32 -41.08 -9.04 -8.77
C LEU A 32 -40.87 -7.93 -9.81
N ALA A 33 -40.98 -8.24 -11.11
CA ALA A 33 -40.84 -7.26 -12.17
C ALA A 33 -41.86 -6.12 -12.03
N ASP A 34 -43.14 -6.46 -11.83
CA ASP A 34 -44.22 -5.49 -11.64
C ASP A 34 -43.99 -4.63 -10.39
N ALA A 35 -43.58 -5.24 -9.27
CA ALA A 35 -43.26 -4.54 -8.04
C ALA A 35 -42.07 -3.61 -8.19
N ALA A 36 -41.03 -4.04 -8.88
CA ALA A 36 -39.83 -3.23 -9.16
C ALA A 36 -40.17 -2.03 -10.05
N GLN A 37 -40.97 -2.24 -11.08
CA GLN A 37 -41.45 -1.17 -11.97
C GLN A 37 -42.33 -0.15 -11.22
N ALA A 38 -43.24 -0.61 -10.40
CA ALA A 38 -44.14 0.25 -9.63
C ALA A 38 -43.41 1.08 -8.57
N SER A 39 -42.35 0.53 -7.97
CA SER A 39 -41.61 1.17 -6.88
C SER A 39 -40.36 1.94 -7.36
N GLY A 40 -39.90 1.70 -8.61
CA GLY A 40 -38.63 2.22 -9.10
C GLY A 40 -37.39 1.57 -8.48
N HIS A 41 -37.55 0.50 -7.71
CA HIS A 41 -36.45 -0.21 -7.06
C HIS A 41 -35.72 -1.15 -8.03
N LYS A 42 -34.44 -1.36 -7.79
CA LYS A 42 -33.67 -2.36 -8.54
C LYS A 42 -34.02 -3.77 -8.05
N ALA A 43 -34.23 -4.68 -9.00
CA ALA A 43 -34.54 -6.07 -8.73
C ALA A 43 -33.54 -7.01 -9.36
N ILE A 44 -33.17 -8.03 -8.63
CA ILE A 44 -32.23 -9.08 -9.03
C ILE A 44 -32.94 -10.40 -8.85
N VAL A 45 -32.87 -11.29 -9.84
CA VAL A 45 -33.31 -12.68 -9.74
C VAL A 45 -32.04 -13.54 -9.70
N LEU A 46 -31.88 -14.27 -8.63
CA LEU A 46 -30.71 -15.09 -8.35
C LEU A 46 -31.08 -16.57 -8.37
N ALA A 47 -30.43 -17.36 -9.23
CA ALA A 47 -30.43 -18.82 -9.08
C ALA A 47 -29.17 -19.26 -8.34
N THR A 48 -29.30 -20.22 -7.44
CA THR A 48 -28.18 -20.72 -6.65
C THR A 48 -27.20 -21.58 -7.48
N MET A 49 -27.70 -22.21 -8.56
CA MET A 49 -26.93 -23.06 -9.45
C MET A 49 -27.20 -22.73 -10.93
N PRO A 50 -26.21 -22.91 -11.81
CA PRO A 50 -26.36 -22.57 -13.24
C PRO A 50 -27.54 -23.27 -13.93
N GLU A 51 -27.78 -24.53 -13.60
CA GLU A 51 -28.87 -25.34 -14.16
C GLU A 51 -30.27 -24.90 -13.71
N CYS A 52 -30.35 -24.08 -12.66
CA CYS A 52 -31.57 -23.54 -12.11
C CYS A 52 -31.99 -22.19 -12.70
N MET A 53 -31.28 -21.65 -13.69
CA MET A 53 -31.61 -20.41 -14.39
C MET A 53 -31.81 -20.69 -15.89
N PRO A 54 -33.04 -20.98 -16.34
CA PRO A 54 -33.29 -21.28 -17.76
C PRO A 54 -33.16 -20.01 -18.62
N ALA A 55 -32.81 -20.19 -19.89
CA ALA A 55 -32.55 -19.10 -20.84
C ALA A 55 -33.74 -18.13 -20.99
N HIS A 56 -34.97 -18.63 -20.90
CA HIS A 56 -36.18 -17.77 -20.96
C HIS A 56 -36.29 -16.84 -19.75
N ALA A 57 -35.88 -17.31 -18.56
CA ALA A 57 -35.88 -16.48 -17.34
C ALA A 57 -34.86 -15.36 -17.44
N ILE A 58 -33.66 -15.66 -17.95
CA ILE A 58 -32.61 -14.65 -18.23
C ILE A 58 -33.15 -13.57 -19.17
N SER A 59 -33.75 -14.01 -20.29
CA SER A 59 -34.28 -13.09 -21.30
C SER A 59 -35.43 -12.24 -20.74
N THR A 60 -36.28 -12.81 -19.89
CA THR A 60 -37.38 -12.12 -19.25
C THR A 60 -36.90 -11.12 -18.23
N CYS A 61 -35.92 -11.46 -17.40
CA CYS A 61 -35.30 -10.53 -16.47
C CYS A 61 -34.76 -9.28 -17.21
N ILE A 62 -33.97 -9.49 -18.25
CA ILE A 62 -33.40 -8.39 -19.04
C ILE A 62 -34.50 -7.51 -19.65
N LYS A 63 -35.54 -8.13 -20.23
CA LYS A 63 -36.66 -7.41 -20.84
C LYS A 63 -37.39 -6.51 -19.84
N HIS A 64 -37.50 -6.92 -18.58
CA HIS A 64 -38.14 -6.17 -17.51
C HIS A 64 -37.23 -5.30 -16.69
N GLY A 65 -35.93 -5.12 -17.12
CA GLY A 65 -34.96 -4.28 -16.43
C GLY A 65 -34.45 -4.86 -15.10
N MET A 66 -34.67 -6.16 -14.87
CA MET A 66 -34.08 -6.90 -13.76
C MET A 66 -32.73 -7.49 -14.10
N VAL A 67 -31.93 -7.77 -13.11
CA VAL A 67 -30.58 -8.37 -13.29
C VAL A 67 -30.65 -9.87 -12.97
N PRO A 68 -30.48 -10.76 -13.96
CA PRO A 68 -30.32 -12.20 -13.68
C PRO A 68 -28.93 -12.48 -13.16
N MET A 69 -28.81 -13.22 -12.06
CA MET A 69 -27.56 -13.64 -11.44
C MET A 69 -27.56 -15.14 -11.17
N ILE A 70 -26.39 -15.75 -11.29
CA ILE A 70 -26.17 -17.18 -11.04
C ILE A 70 -25.05 -17.30 -10.02
N GLY A 71 -25.27 -18.08 -8.96
CA GLY A 71 -24.32 -18.26 -7.88
C GLY A 71 -24.47 -17.21 -6.76
N MET A 72 -24.53 -17.69 -5.53
CA MET A 72 -24.72 -16.84 -4.36
C MET A 72 -23.50 -15.92 -4.13
N ASP A 73 -22.30 -16.48 -4.17
CA ASP A 73 -21.07 -15.75 -3.90
C ASP A 73 -20.80 -14.71 -4.99
N GLU A 74 -21.05 -15.05 -6.24
CA GLU A 74 -20.92 -14.17 -7.40
C GLU A 74 -21.88 -12.98 -7.29
N CYS A 75 -23.13 -13.25 -6.89
CA CYS A 75 -24.14 -12.21 -6.71
C CYS A 75 -23.76 -11.25 -5.58
N LEU A 76 -23.36 -11.77 -4.41
CA LEU A 76 -22.95 -10.93 -3.28
C LEU A 76 -21.68 -10.12 -3.59
N THR A 77 -20.73 -10.72 -4.27
CA THR A 77 -19.49 -10.05 -4.72
C THR A 77 -19.81 -8.92 -5.70
N ALA A 78 -20.66 -9.19 -6.70
CA ALA A 78 -21.09 -8.18 -7.68
C ALA A 78 -21.85 -7.01 -7.02
N LEU A 79 -22.71 -7.30 -6.05
CA LEU A 79 -23.41 -6.27 -5.28
C LEU A 79 -22.46 -5.40 -4.46
N ASN A 80 -21.48 -6.02 -3.81
CA ASN A 80 -20.46 -5.29 -3.05
C ASN A 80 -19.64 -4.37 -3.96
N HIS A 81 -19.22 -4.86 -5.12
CA HIS A 81 -18.52 -4.03 -6.10
C HIS A 81 -19.38 -2.90 -6.65
N ALA A 82 -20.65 -3.18 -6.99
CA ALA A 82 -21.60 -2.16 -7.45
C ALA A 82 -21.84 -1.08 -6.39
N TYR A 83 -21.90 -1.46 -5.12
CA TYR A 83 -21.99 -0.51 -4.01
C TYR A 83 -20.74 0.37 -3.94
N GLY A 84 -19.55 -0.22 -4.01
CA GLY A 84 -18.28 0.50 -4.01
C GLY A 84 -18.16 1.52 -5.16
N ILE A 85 -18.55 1.10 -6.37
CA ILE A 85 -18.62 1.98 -7.55
C ILE A 85 -19.63 3.12 -7.30
N GLY A 86 -20.81 2.79 -6.76
CA GLY A 86 -21.83 3.80 -6.43
C GLY A 86 -21.37 4.81 -5.39
N GLN A 87 -20.55 4.41 -4.41
CA GLN A 87 -19.93 5.32 -3.45
C GLN A 87 -18.86 6.21 -4.14
N ALA A 88 -18.05 5.63 -5.02
CA ALA A 88 -17.05 6.38 -5.77
C ALA A 88 -17.70 7.49 -6.64
N PHE A 89 -18.83 7.22 -7.29
CA PHE A 89 -19.58 8.24 -8.05
C PHE A 89 -20.23 9.33 -7.17
N LYS A 90 -20.48 9.05 -5.89
CA LYS A 90 -20.99 10.03 -4.93
C LYS A 90 -19.89 10.85 -4.27
N ALA A 91 -18.69 10.33 -4.28
CA ALA A 91 -17.52 11.04 -3.76
C ALA A 91 -17.22 12.27 -4.63
N ASN A 92 -16.60 13.28 -4.03
CA ASN A 92 -16.03 14.36 -4.81
C ASN A 92 -15.02 13.80 -5.80
N LEU A 93 -14.95 14.40 -6.99
CA LEU A 93 -13.94 14.02 -7.96
C LEU A 93 -12.57 14.07 -7.29
N PRO A 94 -11.77 13.01 -7.43
CA PRO A 94 -10.41 13.04 -6.92
C PRO A 94 -9.64 14.18 -7.57
N PRO A 95 -8.66 14.78 -6.88
CA PRO A 95 -7.80 15.78 -7.48
C PRO A 95 -7.12 15.21 -8.73
N ALA A 96 -6.75 16.09 -9.65
CA ALA A 96 -6.02 15.69 -10.85
C ALA A 96 -4.73 14.95 -10.47
N LEU A 97 -4.41 13.90 -11.21
CA LEU A 97 -3.17 13.14 -11.01
C LEU A 97 -1.95 14.05 -11.18
N HIS A 98 -0.95 13.85 -10.36
CA HIS A 98 0.32 14.56 -10.46
C HIS A 98 1.19 13.89 -11.54
N ILE A 99 1.07 14.35 -12.78
CA ILE A 99 1.88 13.84 -13.89
C ILE A 99 3.26 14.51 -13.82
N SER A 100 4.27 13.71 -13.50
CA SER A 100 5.65 14.17 -13.50
C SER A 100 6.14 14.36 -14.96
N THR A 101 6.82 15.46 -15.20
CA THR A 101 7.57 15.68 -16.46
C THR A 101 9.02 15.20 -16.36
N VAL A 102 9.40 14.63 -15.25
CA VAL A 102 10.75 14.12 -14.99
C VAL A 102 10.90 12.78 -15.70
N HIS A 103 11.93 12.67 -16.51
CA HIS A 103 12.31 11.44 -17.19
C HIS A 103 13.59 10.87 -16.57
N ALA A 104 13.77 9.55 -16.64
CA ALA A 104 14.97 8.88 -16.15
C ALA A 104 16.26 9.40 -16.80
N ASP A 105 16.16 9.79 -18.07
CA ASP A 105 17.28 10.32 -18.85
C ASP A 105 17.75 11.66 -18.27
N GLY A 106 18.95 11.68 -17.72
CA GLY A 106 19.54 12.86 -17.10
C GLY A 106 19.41 12.92 -15.57
N CYS A 107 18.75 11.98 -14.92
CA CYS A 107 18.76 11.86 -13.48
C CYS A 107 20.01 11.13 -13.01
N ALA A 108 20.76 11.74 -12.07
CA ALA A 108 21.87 11.08 -11.38
C ALA A 108 21.40 10.58 -10.02
N PRO A 109 21.77 9.36 -9.60
CA PRO A 109 21.46 8.87 -8.27
C PRO A 109 22.17 9.70 -7.21
N LEU A 110 21.45 10.04 -6.14
CA LEU A 110 22.04 10.68 -4.97
C LEU A 110 22.63 9.63 -4.04
N SER A 111 23.65 10.02 -3.28
CA SER A 111 24.14 9.20 -2.19
C SER A 111 23.08 9.04 -1.09
N GLU A 112 23.17 7.97 -0.26
CA GLU A 112 22.27 7.79 0.89
C GLU A 112 22.34 9.00 1.85
N ALA A 113 23.53 9.52 2.12
CA ALA A 113 23.73 10.65 3.00
C ALA A 113 23.08 11.94 2.46
N ASP A 114 23.26 12.23 1.17
CA ASP A 114 22.64 13.40 0.53
C ASP A 114 21.13 13.27 0.47
N SER A 115 20.62 12.08 0.17
CA SER A 115 19.19 11.78 0.14
C SER A 115 18.55 12.00 1.51
N LYS A 116 19.16 11.48 2.58
CA LYS A 116 18.71 11.69 3.96
C LYS A 116 18.68 13.15 4.33
N GLN A 117 19.76 13.89 4.01
CA GLN A 117 19.85 15.31 4.33
C GLN A 117 18.77 16.14 3.62
N ARG A 118 18.49 15.84 2.36
CA ARG A 118 17.41 16.51 1.60
C ARG A 118 16.03 16.18 2.17
N LEU A 119 15.76 14.92 2.46
CA LEU A 119 14.51 14.49 3.07
C LEU A 119 14.30 15.11 4.46
N ALA A 120 15.36 15.25 5.25
CA ALA A 120 15.29 15.91 6.56
C ALA A 120 14.88 17.39 6.46
N GLN A 121 15.25 18.10 5.38
CA GLN A 121 14.81 19.48 5.14
C GLN A 121 13.30 19.59 4.89
N HIS A 122 12.68 18.49 4.46
CA HIS A 122 11.22 18.37 4.28
C HIS A 122 10.51 17.74 5.50
N GLY A 123 11.25 17.52 6.60
CA GLY A 123 10.68 17.08 7.86
C GLY A 123 10.71 15.57 8.12
N LEU A 124 11.36 14.77 7.24
CA LEU A 124 11.57 13.35 7.53
C LEU A 124 12.56 13.19 8.69
N PRO A 125 12.19 12.52 9.80
CA PRO A 125 13.15 12.19 10.84
C PRO A 125 14.20 11.22 10.31
N ILE A 126 15.47 11.58 10.48
CA ILE A 126 16.61 10.75 10.09
C ILE A 126 17.49 10.44 11.30
N PRO A 127 18.16 9.27 11.35
CA PRO A 127 19.17 9.00 12.36
C PRO A 127 20.31 10.04 12.28
N GLN A 128 20.80 10.48 13.43
CA GLN A 128 21.99 11.32 13.46
C GLN A 128 23.20 10.55 12.96
N GLY A 129 23.99 11.17 12.08
CA GLY A 129 25.15 10.51 11.51
C GLY A 129 26.04 11.44 10.72
N HIS A 130 27.27 10.99 10.47
CA HIS A 130 28.25 11.72 9.71
C HIS A 130 29.06 10.78 8.82
N THR A 131 29.43 11.28 7.64
CA THR A 131 30.37 10.60 6.75
C THR A 131 31.77 10.82 7.22
N CYS A 132 32.57 9.75 7.23
CA CYS A 132 33.94 9.70 7.68
C CYS A 132 34.86 9.14 6.57
N THR A 133 36.04 9.69 6.42
CA THR A 133 37.04 9.24 5.45
C THR A 133 38.28 8.63 6.11
N THR A 134 38.28 8.58 7.44
CA THR A 134 39.37 7.96 8.21
C THR A 134 38.82 7.19 9.42
N LEU A 135 39.60 6.19 9.86
CA LEU A 135 39.27 5.42 11.06
C LEU A 135 39.10 6.31 12.30
N ALA A 136 40.00 7.28 12.47
CA ALA A 136 39.95 8.19 13.63
C ALA A 136 38.66 9.03 13.64
N GLN A 137 38.19 9.51 12.47
CA GLN A 137 36.91 10.20 12.35
C GLN A 137 35.74 9.29 12.71
N ALA A 138 35.77 8.03 12.22
CA ALA A 138 34.71 7.08 12.50
C ALA A 138 34.61 6.76 14.00
N GLN A 139 35.72 6.56 14.67
CA GLN A 139 35.75 6.34 16.12
C GLN A 139 35.25 7.57 16.89
N GLN A 140 35.73 8.75 16.57
CA GLN A 140 35.30 10.01 17.20
C GLN A 140 33.81 10.28 17.00
N THR A 141 33.32 10.02 15.80
CA THR A 141 31.87 10.16 15.49
C THR A 141 31.05 9.19 16.31
N ALA A 142 31.45 7.92 16.40
CA ALA A 142 30.73 6.91 17.18
C ALA A 142 30.71 7.25 18.68
N GLU A 143 31.79 7.79 19.22
CA GLU A 143 31.84 8.26 20.61
C GLU A 143 30.90 9.46 20.85
N THR A 144 30.84 10.38 19.89
CA THR A 144 29.98 11.57 19.97
C THR A 144 28.50 11.21 19.89
N LEU A 145 28.13 10.26 19.01
CA LEU A 145 26.75 9.80 18.82
C LEU A 145 26.25 8.92 19.98
N GLY A 146 27.19 8.26 20.67
CA GLY A 146 26.87 7.25 21.67
C GLY A 146 26.51 5.90 21.04
N TYR A 147 26.78 4.84 21.81
CA TYR A 147 26.53 3.46 21.36
C TYR A 147 25.10 2.99 21.66
N PRO A 148 24.55 2.05 20.87
CA PRO A 148 25.13 1.42 19.68
C PRO A 148 25.06 2.30 18.44
N VAL A 149 26.00 2.09 17.50
CA VAL A 149 26.06 2.75 16.21
C VAL A 149 25.99 1.75 15.06
N THR A 150 25.70 2.26 13.86
CA THR A 150 25.74 1.51 12.60
C THR A 150 26.79 2.15 11.69
N LEU A 151 27.59 1.34 11.02
CA LEU A 151 28.52 1.78 10.00
C LEU A 151 28.10 1.24 8.63
N LYS A 152 28.15 2.10 7.61
CA LYS A 152 27.78 1.75 6.23
C LYS A 152 28.83 2.28 5.27
N ALA A 153 29.29 1.46 4.33
CA ALA A 153 30.13 1.94 3.22
C ALA A 153 29.29 2.84 2.30
N VAL A 154 29.86 3.96 1.86
CA VAL A 154 29.22 4.92 0.96
C VAL A 154 29.88 4.86 -0.40
N GLY A 155 29.11 4.63 -1.48
CA GLY A 155 29.62 4.60 -2.85
C GLY A 155 28.47 4.42 -3.85
N ALA A 156 28.64 5.01 -5.05
CA ALA A 156 27.61 4.97 -6.09
C ALA A 156 27.36 3.56 -6.65
N GLU A 157 28.34 2.68 -6.58
CA GLU A 157 28.25 1.30 -7.11
C GLU A 157 27.74 0.26 -6.09
N LEU A 158 27.44 0.69 -4.86
CA LEU A 158 27.03 -0.21 -3.77
C LEU A 158 25.51 -0.33 -3.66
N ALA A 159 24.80 -0.56 -4.76
CA ALA A 159 23.34 -0.67 -4.78
C ALA A 159 22.79 -1.82 -3.91
N HIS A 160 23.56 -2.92 -3.72
CA HIS A 160 23.20 -4.09 -2.90
C HIS A 160 24.11 -4.23 -1.67
N LYS A 161 24.18 -3.19 -0.87
CA LYS A 161 25.11 -3.03 0.26
C LYS A 161 25.10 -4.18 1.28
N THR A 162 23.96 -4.74 1.55
CA THR A 162 23.77 -5.78 2.59
C THR A 162 24.42 -7.11 2.17
N GLU A 163 24.30 -7.49 0.90
CA GLU A 163 24.87 -8.74 0.37
C GLU A 163 26.40 -8.71 0.31
N LEU A 164 26.99 -7.52 0.17
CA LEU A 164 28.44 -7.31 0.11
C LEU A 164 29.08 -7.13 1.50
N GLY A 165 28.31 -7.26 2.59
CA GLY A 165 28.84 -7.00 3.95
C GLY A 165 29.16 -5.52 4.22
N ALA A 166 28.65 -4.62 3.37
CA ALA A 166 28.91 -3.19 3.41
C ALA A 166 28.12 -2.43 4.51
N VAL A 167 27.36 -3.14 5.35
CA VAL A 167 26.63 -2.61 6.51
C VAL A 167 26.98 -3.40 7.75
N LYS A 168 27.37 -2.69 8.83
CA LYS A 168 27.69 -3.25 10.15
C LYS A 168 26.76 -2.64 11.18
N LEU A 169 25.89 -3.47 11.74
CA LEU A 169 24.84 -3.04 12.67
C LEU A 169 25.23 -3.29 14.14
N ASN A 170 24.63 -2.53 15.03
CA ASN A 170 24.62 -2.77 16.48
C ASN A 170 26.03 -2.82 17.09
N LEU A 171 26.91 -1.90 16.71
CA LEU A 171 28.27 -1.77 17.23
C LEU A 171 28.21 -1.05 18.59
N LYS A 172 28.62 -1.74 19.65
CA LYS A 172 28.35 -1.36 21.05
C LYS A 172 29.55 -0.73 21.76
N ASN A 173 30.72 -0.73 21.14
CA ASN A 173 31.94 -0.25 21.75
C ASN A 173 33.00 0.14 20.70
N PRO A 174 34.06 0.88 21.11
CA PRO A 174 35.11 1.34 20.20
C PRO A 174 35.83 0.22 19.43
N ILE A 175 36.04 -0.94 20.05
CA ILE A 175 36.74 -2.08 19.43
C ILE A 175 35.93 -2.60 18.22
N GLN A 176 34.62 -2.75 18.40
CA GLN A 176 33.73 -3.19 17.32
C GLN A 176 33.67 -2.16 16.19
N VAL A 177 33.68 -0.87 16.51
CA VAL A 177 33.70 0.21 15.53
C VAL A 177 35.02 0.19 14.72
N GLU A 178 36.15 -0.02 15.41
CA GLU A 178 37.47 -0.12 14.75
C GLU A 178 37.51 -1.29 13.76
N GLN A 179 37.10 -2.46 14.17
CA GLN A 179 37.03 -3.65 13.32
C GLN A 179 36.10 -3.43 12.10
N ALA A 180 34.91 -2.96 12.34
CA ALA A 180 33.92 -2.68 11.29
C ALA A 180 34.40 -1.61 10.31
N ALA A 181 35.02 -0.51 10.82
CA ALA A 181 35.52 0.57 9.99
C ALA A 181 36.67 0.10 9.11
N ASN A 182 37.61 -0.71 9.63
CA ASN A 182 38.70 -1.27 8.83
C ASN A 182 38.19 -2.14 7.68
N GLU A 183 37.16 -2.99 7.95
CA GLU A 183 36.53 -3.80 6.91
C GLU A 183 35.82 -2.95 5.84
N LEU A 184 35.12 -1.89 6.25
CA LEU A 184 34.40 -1.01 5.35
C LEU A 184 35.30 -0.08 4.54
N PHE A 185 36.40 0.42 5.12
CA PHE A 185 37.38 1.21 4.41
C PHE A 185 38.21 0.38 3.39
N ALA A 186 38.17 -0.95 3.47
CA ALA A 186 38.68 -1.82 2.42
C ALA A 186 37.77 -1.88 1.17
N ILE A 187 36.51 -1.47 1.31
CA ILE A 187 35.49 -1.52 0.25
C ILE A 187 35.19 -0.13 -0.30
N SER A 188 35.32 0.93 0.51
CA SER A 188 34.95 2.30 0.16
C SER A 188 35.85 3.32 0.88
N ASP A 189 36.18 4.39 0.21
CA ASP A 189 36.94 5.52 0.79
C ASP A 189 36.11 6.33 1.80
N THR A 190 34.79 6.08 1.90
CA THR A 190 33.89 6.84 2.76
C THR A 190 32.95 5.89 3.51
N VAL A 191 32.83 6.08 4.82
CA VAL A 191 31.95 5.33 5.70
C VAL A 191 31.00 6.28 6.40
N LEU A 192 29.70 5.97 6.36
CA LEU A 192 28.67 6.67 7.13
C LEU A 192 28.58 6.01 8.51
N VAL A 193 28.74 6.80 9.56
CA VAL A 193 28.52 6.38 10.95
C VAL A 193 27.21 6.99 11.43
N GLU A 194 26.27 6.16 11.83
CA GLU A 194 24.93 6.60 12.25
C GLU A 194 24.56 6.01 13.62
N GLN A 195 23.73 6.74 14.35
CA GLN A 195 23.09 6.23 15.55
C GLN A 195 22.17 5.05 15.19
N MET A 196 22.30 3.93 15.92
CA MET A 196 21.42 2.78 15.74
C MET A 196 20.04 3.06 16.31
N VAL A 197 19.00 2.97 15.49
CA VAL A 197 17.62 3.07 15.95
C VAL A 197 17.29 1.86 16.84
N GLN A 198 16.74 2.13 18.00
CA GLN A 198 16.38 1.11 18.99
C GLN A 198 14.87 1.06 19.19
N GLY A 199 14.37 -0.07 19.73
CA GLY A 199 12.95 -0.22 20.00
C GLY A 199 12.08 -0.31 18.76
N VAL A 200 12.64 -0.79 17.65
CA VAL A 200 11.92 -0.95 16.38
C VAL A 200 10.69 -1.84 16.57
N VAL A 201 9.52 -1.35 16.20
CA VAL A 201 8.25 -2.10 16.23
C VAL A 201 8.03 -2.84 14.93
N ALA A 202 8.26 -2.16 13.80
CA ALA A 202 8.18 -2.71 12.46
C ALA A 202 9.04 -1.86 11.51
N GLU A 203 9.36 -2.43 10.36
CA GLU A 203 10.04 -1.76 9.26
C GLU A 203 9.03 -1.53 8.13
N LEU A 204 9.04 -0.35 7.53
CA LEU A 204 8.17 0.03 6.42
C LEU A 204 9.00 0.47 5.22
N ILE A 205 8.55 0.08 4.03
CA ILE A 205 9.07 0.59 2.76
C ILE A 205 8.21 1.77 2.34
N ILE A 206 8.86 2.87 1.95
CA ILE A 206 8.22 4.03 1.35
C ILE A 206 8.94 4.31 0.04
N GLY A 207 8.23 4.25 -1.07
CA GLY A 207 8.76 4.56 -2.39
C GLY A 207 7.89 5.56 -3.13
N VAL A 208 8.50 6.44 -3.91
CA VAL A 208 7.81 7.26 -4.91
C VAL A 208 8.40 6.94 -6.26
N ASN A 209 7.54 6.56 -7.19
CA ASN A 209 7.91 6.20 -8.55
C ASN A 209 7.10 7.03 -9.54
N SER A 210 7.59 7.15 -10.76
CA SER A 210 6.92 7.84 -11.85
C SER A 210 6.51 6.86 -12.95
N ASP A 211 5.24 6.90 -13.31
CA ASP A 211 4.66 6.14 -14.42
C ASP A 211 4.26 7.10 -15.54
N PRO A 212 4.56 6.79 -16.82
CA PRO A 212 4.25 7.69 -17.92
C PRO A 212 2.75 7.92 -18.14
N LEU A 213 1.87 7.01 -17.72
CA LEU A 213 0.43 7.10 -17.91
C LEU A 213 -0.29 7.64 -16.68
N PHE A 214 0.14 7.20 -15.49
CA PHE A 214 -0.53 7.51 -14.23
C PHE A 214 0.16 8.60 -13.41
N GLY A 215 1.34 9.05 -13.83
CA GLY A 215 2.11 10.04 -13.10
C GLY A 215 2.82 9.43 -11.89
N GLN A 216 3.05 10.24 -10.87
CA GLN A 216 3.70 9.77 -9.66
C GLN A 216 2.76 8.96 -8.78
N TYR A 217 3.30 7.91 -8.16
CA TYR A 217 2.60 7.09 -7.20
C TYR A 217 3.49 6.72 -6.01
N LEU A 218 2.84 6.62 -4.85
CA LEU A 218 3.44 6.14 -3.60
C LEU A 218 3.38 4.61 -3.57
N VAL A 219 4.48 3.97 -3.21
CA VAL A 219 4.51 2.57 -2.77
C VAL A 219 4.72 2.56 -1.27
N LEU A 220 3.82 1.96 -0.54
CA LEU A 220 3.88 1.81 0.92
C LEU A 220 3.71 0.34 1.28
N GLY A 221 4.62 -0.22 2.05
CA GLY A 221 4.57 -1.64 2.39
C GLY A 221 5.35 -1.99 3.66
N ALA A 222 5.20 -3.25 4.05
CA ALA A 222 6.03 -3.84 5.10
C ALA A 222 7.48 -3.95 4.62
N GLY A 223 8.44 -3.58 5.47
CA GLY A 223 9.87 -3.71 5.25
C GLY A 223 10.48 -4.96 5.88
N GLY A 224 11.80 -5.04 5.84
CA GLY A 224 12.58 -6.11 6.44
C GLY A 224 12.53 -7.44 5.68
N ILE A 225 12.98 -8.50 6.33
CA ILE A 225 13.14 -9.84 5.74
C ILE A 225 11.83 -10.50 5.25
N LEU A 226 10.68 -9.98 5.65
CA LEU A 226 9.37 -10.53 5.29
C LEU A 226 8.77 -9.90 4.03
N VAL A 227 9.43 -8.93 3.42
CA VAL A 227 8.94 -8.18 2.24
C VAL A 227 8.52 -9.13 1.11
N GLU A 228 9.44 -10.01 0.72
CA GLU A 228 9.22 -10.95 -0.38
C GLU A 228 8.16 -12.02 -0.05
N LEU A 229 8.09 -12.40 1.23
CA LEU A 229 7.20 -13.46 1.68
C LEU A 229 5.75 -13.00 1.82
N LEU A 230 5.54 -11.81 2.37
CA LEU A 230 4.21 -11.29 2.67
C LEU A 230 3.57 -10.56 1.48
N GLN A 231 4.38 -10.01 0.58
CA GLN A 231 3.93 -9.14 -0.52
C GLN A 231 2.89 -8.10 -0.01
N ASP A 232 3.24 -7.48 1.12
CA ASP A 232 2.37 -6.55 1.84
C ASP A 232 2.73 -5.13 1.43
N ALA A 233 2.34 -4.75 0.22
CA ALA A 233 2.56 -3.41 -0.30
C ALA A 233 1.33 -2.91 -1.05
N GLN A 234 1.16 -1.60 -1.04
CA GLN A 234 0.11 -0.89 -1.76
C GLN A 234 0.71 0.20 -2.62
N SER A 235 0.12 0.41 -3.81
CA SER A 235 0.44 1.52 -4.70
C SER A 235 -0.73 2.50 -4.71
N LEU A 236 -0.44 3.78 -4.46
CA LEU A 236 -1.44 4.84 -4.37
C LEU A 236 -1.04 5.99 -5.29
N LEU A 237 -1.96 6.41 -6.15
CA LEU A 237 -1.74 7.53 -7.07
C LEU A 237 -1.71 8.85 -6.31
N LEU A 238 -0.82 9.77 -6.71
CA LEU A 238 -0.75 11.11 -6.14
C LEU A 238 -1.73 12.07 -6.85
N PRO A 239 -2.24 13.09 -6.15
CA PRO A 239 -1.92 13.50 -4.77
C PRO A 239 -2.70 12.72 -3.71
N LEU A 240 -2.15 12.64 -2.50
CA LEU A 240 -2.74 11.96 -1.35
C LEU A 240 -2.87 12.90 -0.16
N ASP A 241 -3.91 12.70 0.64
CA ASP A 241 -4.06 13.35 1.94
C ASP A 241 -3.65 12.43 3.11
N LYS A 242 -3.51 13.02 4.30
CA LYS A 242 -3.15 12.27 5.52
C LYS A 242 -4.14 11.15 5.85
N THR A 243 -5.42 11.32 5.52
CA THR A 243 -6.46 10.31 5.79
C THR A 243 -6.26 9.08 4.92
N GLN A 244 -5.99 9.28 3.64
CA GLN A 244 -5.73 8.21 2.69
C GLN A 244 -4.44 7.44 3.06
N ILE A 245 -3.38 8.15 3.44
CA ILE A 245 -2.13 7.52 3.91
C ILE A 245 -2.38 6.72 5.18
N LYS A 246 -3.12 7.27 6.15
CA LYS A 246 -3.47 6.57 7.39
C LYS A 246 -4.27 5.28 7.11
N GLN A 247 -5.22 5.34 6.18
CA GLN A 247 -5.96 4.15 5.73
C GLN A 247 -5.03 3.12 5.10
N ALA A 248 -4.11 3.54 4.24
CA ALA A 248 -3.15 2.64 3.61
C ALA A 248 -2.27 1.94 4.65
N VAL A 249 -1.67 2.70 5.59
CA VAL A 249 -0.85 2.15 6.69
C VAL A 249 -1.63 1.12 7.52
N THR A 250 -2.86 1.47 7.89
CA THR A 250 -3.69 0.61 8.76
C THR A 250 -4.30 -0.60 8.05
N SER A 251 -4.29 -0.62 6.72
CA SER A 251 -4.75 -1.75 5.90
C SER A 251 -3.64 -2.72 5.48
N LEU A 252 -2.38 -2.44 5.80
CA LEU A 252 -1.28 -3.39 5.61
C LEU A 252 -1.50 -4.64 6.47
N LYS A 253 -1.05 -5.79 5.99
CA LYS A 253 -1.08 -7.04 6.77
C LYS A 253 -0.23 -6.95 8.05
N CYS A 254 0.84 -6.13 8.02
CA CYS A 254 1.68 -5.84 9.18
C CYS A 254 1.07 -4.84 10.17
N ALA A 255 -0.05 -4.18 9.85
CA ALA A 255 -0.69 -3.17 10.71
C ALA A 255 -0.96 -3.63 12.15
N PRO A 256 -1.33 -4.90 12.44
CA PRO A 256 -1.44 -5.36 13.82
C PRO A 256 -0.17 -5.16 14.65
N LEU A 257 1.02 -5.27 14.06
CA LEU A 257 2.30 -4.98 14.74
C LEU A 257 2.39 -3.49 15.09
N LEU A 258 2.02 -2.62 14.18
CA LEU A 258 2.01 -1.17 14.38
C LEU A 258 1.01 -0.73 15.47
N MET A 259 -0.09 -1.45 15.61
CA MET A 259 -1.13 -1.16 16.62
C MET A 259 -0.84 -1.78 17.99
N GLY A 260 0.27 -2.49 18.14
CA GLY A 260 0.65 -3.19 19.38
C GLY A 260 0.10 -4.61 19.42
N TYR A 261 0.98 -5.58 19.23
CA TYR A 261 0.62 -7.00 19.19
C TYR A 261 1.33 -7.77 20.30
N ARG A 262 0.59 -8.61 21.04
CA ARG A 262 1.10 -9.51 22.08
C ARG A 262 1.99 -8.82 23.12
N GLY A 263 1.61 -7.62 23.58
CA GLY A 263 2.34 -6.90 24.63
C GLY A 263 3.49 -6.01 24.13
N HIS A 264 3.73 -5.95 22.83
CA HIS A 264 4.62 -4.95 22.24
C HIS A 264 3.94 -3.58 22.21
N HIS A 265 4.73 -2.52 22.36
CA HIS A 265 4.24 -1.15 22.26
C HIS A 265 3.70 -0.86 20.86
N ALA A 266 2.64 -0.04 20.79
CA ALA A 266 2.15 0.46 19.52
C ALA A 266 3.13 1.50 18.94
N ALA A 267 3.22 1.54 17.61
CA ALA A 267 3.88 2.63 16.90
C ALA A 267 3.00 3.88 16.88
N ASP A 268 3.61 5.03 16.70
CA ASP A 268 2.90 6.28 16.44
C ASP A 268 2.49 6.34 14.95
N ILE A 269 1.24 5.99 14.68
CA ILE A 269 0.70 6.00 13.30
C ILE A 269 0.69 7.40 12.71
N ASP A 270 0.46 8.45 13.51
CA ASP A 270 0.43 9.82 13.00
C ASP A 270 1.85 10.29 12.64
N ALA A 271 2.88 9.87 13.38
CA ALA A 271 4.28 10.10 13.02
C ALA A 271 4.67 9.37 11.71
N ILE A 272 4.15 8.16 11.48
CA ILE A 272 4.35 7.43 10.20
C ILE A 272 3.69 8.22 9.06
N VAL A 273 2.46 8.69 9.24
CA VAL A 273 1.75 9.52 8.24
C VAL A 273 2.54 10.80 7.93
N ASP A 274 3.07 11.47 8.95
CA ASP A 274 3.86 12.69 8.78
C ASP A 274 5.18 12.41 8.04
N ALA A 275 5.83 11.29 8.31
CA ALA A 275 7.01 10.85 7.59
C ALA A 275 6.72 10.59 6.09
N VAL A 276 5.61 9.92 5.78
CA VAL A 276 5.17 9.72 4.38
C VAL A 276 4.88 11.07 3.70
N MET A 277 4.19 11.98 4.39
CA MET A 277 3.92 13.32 3.87
C MET A 277 5.19 14.11 3.56
N ALA A 278 6.22 14.00 4.41
CA ALA A 278 7.52 14.63 4.17
C ALA A 278 8.20 14.10 2.89
N VAL A 279 8.10 12.79 2.65
CA VAL A 279 8.60 12.16 1.42
C VAL A 279 7.84 12.65 0.19
N LEU A 280 6.52 12.74 0.28
CA LEU A 280 5.68 13.25 -0.81
C LEU A 280 5.94 14.73 -1.08
N ASP A 281 6.09 15.55 -0.05
CA ASP A 281 6.43 16.97 -0.19
C ASP A 281 7.77 17.14 -0.91
N TYR A 282 8.80 16.39 -0.52
CA TYR A 282 10.07 16.38 -1.23
C TYR A 282 9.91 15.98 -2.69
N SER A 283 9.16 14.91 -2.98
CA SER A 283 8.99 14.41 -4.34
C SER A 283 8.28 15.39 -5.27
N GLN A 284 7.42 16.25 -4.74
CA GLN A 284 6.71 17.29 -5.50
C GLN A 284 7.57 18.54 -5.77
N HIS A 285 8.48 18.88 -4.85
CA HIS A 285 9.32 20.09 -4.95
C HIS A 285 10.66 19.83 -5.67
N ALA A 286 11.13 18.59 -5.65
CA ALA A 286 12.33 18.18 -6.36
C ALA A 286 11.98 17.42 -7.65
N ALA A 287 12.86 17.48 -8.64
CA ALA A 287 12.73 16.69 -9.86
C ALA A 287 13.10 15.21 -9.55
N VAL A 288 12.21 14.53 -8.83
CA VAL A 288 12.39 13.14 -8.41
C VAL A 288 11.73 12.22 -9.42
N TYR A 289 12.52 11.36 -10.05
CA TYR A 289 12.04 10.29 -10.91
C TYR A 289 11.67 9.04 -10.08
N GLU A 290 12.56 8.67 -9.17
CA GLU A 290 12.43 7.49 -8.32
C GLU A 290 13.04 7.78 -6.95
N LEU A 291 12.38 7.35 -5.90
CA LEU A 291 12.83 7.46 -4.51
C LEU A 291 12.43 6.20 -3.76
N HIS A 292 13.39 5.59 -3.08
CA HIS A 292 13.15 4.44 -2.23
C HIS A 292 13.76 4.65 -0.84
N ILE A 293 12.94 4.45 0.18
CA ILE A 293 13.36 4.31 1.56
C ILE A 293 13.13 2.85 1.94
N ASN A 294 14.23 2.16 2.15
CA ASN A 294 14.26 0.78 2.62
C ASN A 294 15.07 0.76 3.90
N PRO A 295 14.52 0.30 5.02
CA PRO A 295 15.17 0.33 6.30
C PRO A 295 16.42 -0.55 6.36
#